data_8c3885742075877b866be1f8f0eac828
#
_entry.id   8c3885742075877b866be1f8f0eac828
#
_cell.length_a   1.000
_cell.length_b   1.000
_cell.length_c   1.000
_cell.angle_alpha   90.00
_cell.angle_beta   90.00
_cell.angle_gamma   90.00
#
_symmetry.space_group_name_H-M   'P 1'
#
loop_
_entity.id
_entity.type
_entity.pdbx_description
1 polymer ?
#
loop_
_entity_poly.entity_id
_entity_poly.type
_entity_poly.pdbx_seq_one_letter_code
_entity_poly.pdbx_strand_id
1 'polypeptide(L)'
;MLTDLEKKIIALLQTDIPVVKRPFLVMAEQIGITEDEFLKVLKDLNDQGIIRRFGATLKHQKSGFKANAMVAWKVPEDRVEKTGNIMSTFQEITHCYRRNPAPGWKYNLYTMVHASDEDECYAIVKKISKAVGEDEYELLFSRKELKKTSMTYFED
;
A
#
# COMPACT_ATOMS: atom_id res chain seq x y z
N MET A 1 -10.72 -17.71 -12.24
CA MET A 1 -9.29 -18.15 -12.29
C MET A 1 -8.68 -17.39 -13.45
N LEU A 2 -7.49 -16.81 -13.30
CA LEU A 2 -6.84 -16.04 -14.38
C LEU A 2 -6.39 -16.98 -15.51
N THR A 3 -6.60 -16.55 -16.75
CA THR A 3 -6.07 -17.21 -17.96
C THR A 3 -4.57 -17.01 -18.08
N ASP A 4 -3.90 -17.79 -18.91
CA ASP A 4 -2.45 -17.66 -19.12
C ASP A 4 -2.09 -16.34 -19.82
N LEU A 5 -2.98 -15.81 -20.67
CA LEU A 5 -2.80 -14.48 -21.27
C LEU A 5 -2.87 -13.37 -20.20
N GLU A 6 -3.84 -13.42 -19.30
CA GLU A 6 -3.97 -12.45 -18.20
C GLU A 6 -2.76 -12.48 -17.28
N LYS A 7 -2.24 -13.66 -16.94
CA LYS A 7 -1.01 -13.80 -16.14
C LYS A 7 0.20 -13.17 -16.84
N LYS A 8 0.40 -13.42 -18.16
CA LYS A 8 1.47 -12.82 -18.93
C LYS A 8 1.38 -11.29 -18.97
N ILE A 9 0.19 -10.74 -19.15
CA ILE A 9 -0.03 -9.29 -19.14
C ILE A 9 0.27 -8.72 -17.76
N ILE A 10 -0.18 -9.38 -16.67
CA ILE A 10 0.14 -8.96 -15.29
C ILE A 10 1.64 -8.99 -15.05
N ALA A 11 2.35 -10.04 -15.49
CA ALA A 11 3.80 -10.14 -15.35
C ALA A 11 4.53 -8.96 -16.02
N LEU A 12 4.12 -8.59 -17.22
CA LEU A 12 4.68 -7.43 -17.93
C LEU A 12 4.38 -6.10 -17.23
N LEU A 13 3.14 -5.92 -16.72
CA LEU A 13 2.71 -4.68 -16.05
C LEU A 13 3.39 -4.43 -14.70
N GLN A 14 4.03 -5.43 -14.12
CA GLN A 14 4.79 -5.30 -12.87
C GLN A 14 6.20 -4.72 -13.11
N THR A 15 6.66 -4.71 -14.34
CA THR A 15 7.93 -4.10 -14.74
C THR A 15 7.74 -2.61 -15.03
N ASP A 16 8.83 -1.91 -15.32
CA ASP A 16 8.76 -0.52 -15.76
C ASP A 16 8.08 -0.42 -17.12
N ILE A 17 7.09 0.47 -17.23
CA ILE A 17 6.44 0.74 -18.49
C ILE A 17 7.43 1.44 -19.43
N PRO A 18 7.63 0.97 -20.67
CA PRO A 18 8.53 1.62 -21.60
C PRO A 18 8.16 3.09 -21.84
N VAL A 19 9.14 3.99 -21.73
CA VAL A 19 8.95 5.43 -21.98
C VAL A 19 9.06 5.70 -23.48
N VAL A 20 8.05 5.29 -24.21
CA VAL A 20 7.95 5.41 -25.68
C VAL A 20 6.54 5.92 -26.08
N LYS A 21 6.36 6.28 -27.35
CA LYS A 21 5.08 6.85 -27.83
C LYS A 21 3.89 5.88 -27.70
N ARG A 22 4.11 4.57 -27.87
CA ARG A 22 3.10 3.51 -27.77
C ARG A 22 3.59 2.37 -26.88
N PRO A 23 3.58 2.56 -25.55
CA PRO A 23 4.17 1.59 -24.63
C PRO A 23 3.45 0.24 -24.65
N PHE A 24 2.14 0.24 -24.75
CA PHE A 24 1.35 -0.99 -24.76
C PHE A 24 1.50 -1.80 -26.06
N LEU A 25 1.80 -1.15 -27.19
CA LEU A 25 2.17 -1.86 -28.41
C LEU A 25 3.45 -2.66 -28.19
N VAL A 26 4.50 -2.03 -27.63
CA VAL A 26 5.78 -2.70 -27.35
C VAL A 26 5.59 -3.89 -26.38
N MET A 27 4.75 -3.72 -25.38
CA MET A 27 4.45 -4.79 -24.42
C MET A 27 3.64 -5.93 -25.06
N ALA A 28 2.67 -5.61 -25.91
CA ALA A 28 1.87 -6.59 -26.64
C ALA A 28 2.72 -7.44 -27.60
N GLU A 29 3.65 -6.81 -28.31
CA GLU A 29 4.59 -7.49 -29.20
C GLU A 29 5.46 -8.53 -28.48
N GLN A 30 5.86 -8.27 -27.23
CA GLN A 30 6.66 -9.21 -26.42
C GLN A 30 5.95 -10.54 -26.17
N ILE A 31 4.62 -10.55 -26.13
CA ILE A 31 3.81 -11.75 -25.89
C ILE A 31 3.04 -12.21 -27.14
N GLY A 32 3.29 -11.56 -28.31
CA GLY A 32 2.76 -11.98 -29.61
C GLY A 32 1.28 -11.71 -29.83
N ILE A 33 0.73 -10.63 -29.25
CA ILE A 33 -0.66 -10.19 -29.42
C ILE A 33 -0.74 -8.78 -29.98
N THR A 34 -1.92 -8.35 -30.38
CA THR A 34 -2.17 -6.97 -30.82
C THR A 34 -2.26 -6.01 -29.62
N GLU A 35 -1.98 -4.72 -29.86
CA GLU A 35 -2.18 -3.68 -28.82
C GLU A 35 -3.64 -3.60 -28.37
N ASP A 36 -4.59 -3.77 -29.28
CA ASP A 36 -6.02 -3.73 -28.96
C ASP A 36 -6.44 -4.89 -28.04
N GLU A 37 -5.92 -6.10 -28.27
CA GLU A 37 -6.12 -7.24 -27.38
C GLU A 37 -5.50 -6.98 -26.00
N PHE A 38 -4.29 -6.43 -25.97
CA PHE A 38 -3.60 -6.08 -24.70
C PHE A 38 -4.42 -5.08 -23.91
N LEU A 39 -4.86 -3.99 -24.53
CA LEU A 39 -5.66 -2.94 -23.89
C LEU A 39 -7.04 -3.43 -23.44
N LYS A 40 -7.67 -4.33 -24.20
CA LYS A 40 -8.93 -4.95 -23.81
C LYS A 40 -8.77 -5.76 -22.52
N VAL A 41 -7.78 -6.66 -22.48
CA VAL A 41 -7.52 -7.48 -21.29
C VAL A 41 -7.12 -6.61 -20.10
N LEU A 42 -6.30 -5.58 -20.30
CA LEU A 42 -5.92 -4.62 -19.28
C LEU A 42 -7.15 -3.93 -18.66
N LYS A 43 -8.09 -3.51 -19.52
CA LYS A 43 -9.34 -2.90 -19.08
C LYS A 43 -10.20 -3.88 -18.30
N ASP A 44 -10.35 -5.11 -18.79
CA ASP A 44 -11.12 -6.16 -18.11
C ASP A 44 -10.54 -6.49 -16.71
N LEU A 45 -9.23 -6.59 -16.59
CA LEU A 45 -8.54 -6.80 -15.29
C LEU A 45 -8.74 -5.62 -14.32
N ASN A 46 -8.76 -4.40 -14.83
CA ASN A 46 -9.05 -3.21 -14.03
C ASN A 46 -10.52 -3.19 -13.57
N ASP A 47 -11.45 -3.46 -14.47
CA ASP A 47 -12.90 -3.47 -14.18
C ASP A 47 -13.28 -4.56 -13.17
N GLN A 48 -12.56 -5.69 -13.17
CA GLN A 48 -12.68 -6.77 -12.18
C GLN A 48 -12.00 -6.44 -10.84
N GLY A 49 -11.29 -5.31 -10.72
CA GLY A 49 -10.56 -4.91 -9.52
C GLY A 49 -9.29 -5.74 -9.23
N ILE A 50 -8.83 -6.54 -10.20
CA ILE A 50 -7.57 -7.29 -10.11
C ILE A 50 -6.41 -6.31 -10.16
N ILE A 51 -6.46 -5.31 -11.05
CA ILE A 51 -5.56 -4.16 -11.04
C ILE A 51 -6.15 -3.12 -10.09
N ARG A 52 -5.53 -2.99 -8.92
CA ARG A 52 -6.01 -2.08 -7.87
C ARG A 52 -5.79 -0.60 -8.21
N ARG A 53 -4.72 -0.29 -8.89
CA ARG A 53 -4.38 1.06 -9.37
C ARG A 53 -3.26 0.99 -10.40
N PHE A 54 -3.25 1.97 -11.28
CA PHE A 54 -2.22 2.19 -12.26
C PHE A 54 -1.62 3.58 -12.05
N GLY A 55 -0.29 3.67 -11.87
CA GLY A 55 0.32 4.97 -11.59
C GLY A 55 1.80 4.88 -11.25
N ALA A 56 2.45 6.04 -11.18
CA ALA A 56 3.84 6.16 -10.79
C ALA A 56 4.02 6.08 -9.27
N THR A 57 5.07 5.39 -8.83
CA THR A 57 5.50 5.40 -7.42
C THR A 57 6.58 6.46 -7.22
N LEU A 58 6.36 7.38 -6.29
CA LEU A 58 7.33 8.41 -5.93
C LEU A 58 8.23 7.95 -4.79
N LYS A 59 9.51 8.32 -4.84
CA LYS A 59 10.41 8.21 -3.69
C LYS A 59 10.06 9.32 -2.69
N HIS A 60 9.16 9.02 -1.75
CA HIS A 60 8.64 9.98 -0.77
C HIS A 60 9.73 10.71 0.02
N GLN A 61 10.88 10.09 0.31
CA GLN A 61 12.03 10.72 0.95
C GLN A 61 12.59 11.92 0.17
N LYS A 62 12.39 11.96 -1.16
CA LYS A 62 12.77 13.09 -2.01
C LYS A 62 11.66 14.14 -2.18
N SER A 63 10.42 13.83 -1.76
CA SER A 63 9.26 14.72 -1.88
C SER A 63 8.89 15.46 -0.59
N GLY A 64 9.78 15.44 0.44
CA GLY A 64 9.62 16.22 1.67
C GLY A 64 9.07 15.43 2.88
N PHE A 65 8.47 14.27 2.67
CA PHE A 65 8.01 13.40 3.76
C PHE A 65 9.17 12.54 4.26
N LYS A 66 9.79 12.97 5.35
CA LYS A 66 11.01 12.33 5.89
C LYS A 66 10.74 11.35 7.01
N ALA A 67 9.60 11.47 7.68
CA ALA A 67 9.22 10.59 8.77
C ALA A 67 8.01 9.72 8.37
N ASN A 68 8.12 8.44 8.69
CA ASN A 68 7.00 7.52 8.73
C ASN A 68 7.07 6.68 9.99
N ALA A 69 5.94 6.55 10.66
CA ALA A 69 5.83 5.74 11.85
C ALA A 69 4.78 4.64 11.65
N MET A 70 5.15 3.41 11.94
CA MET A 70 4.15 2.39 12.22
C MET A 70 3.72 2.57 13.67
N VAL A 71 2.43 2.85 13.88
CA VAL A 71 1.86 2.98 15.22
C VAL A 71 1.13 1.70 15.57
N ALA A 72 1.53 1.08 16.67
CA ALA A 72 0.90 -0.10 17.23
C ALA A 72 -0.05 0.33 18.36
N TRP A 73 -1.33 0.03 18.22
CA TRP A 73 -2.39 0.42 19.15
C TRP A 73 -2.91 -0.81 19.90
N LYS A 74 -3.13 -0.66 21.20
CA LYS A 74 -3.91 -1.62 21.97
C LYS A 74 -5.35 -1.12 22.06
N VAL A 75 -6.24 -1.83 21.39
CA VAL A 75 -7.66 -1.50 21.32
C VAL A 75 -8.47 -2.67 21.87
N PRO A 76 -9.48 -2.44 22.73
CA PRO A 76 -10.43 -3.47 23.15
C PRO A 76 -11.06 -4.16 21.94
N GLU A 77 -11.18 -5.49 21.99
CA GLU A 77 -11.55 -6.31 20.83
C GLU A 77 -12.93 -5.96 20.26
N ASP A 78 -13.86 -5.58 21.14
CA ASP A 78 -15.20 -5.12 20.79
C ASP A 78 -15.22 -3.75 20.09
N ARG A 79 -14.14 -2.98 20.14
CA ARG A 79 -14.02 -1.65 19.54
C ARG A 79 -13.07 -1.57 18.35
N VAL A 80 -12.27 -2.62 18.09
CA VAL A 80 -11.21 -2.60 17.06
C VAL A 80 -11.72 -2.17 15.70
N GLU A 81 -12.83 -2.71 15.24
CA GLU A 81 -13.40 -2.40 13.93
C GLU A 81 -13.86 -0.93 13.86
N LYS A 82 -14.60 -0.46 14.86
CA LYS A 82 -15.05 0.92 14.94
C LYS A 82 -13.88 1.89 14.99
N THR A 83 -12.87 1.60 15.82
CA THR A 83 -11.66 2.41 15.96
C THR A 83 -10.87 2.46 14.66
N GLY A 84 -10.67 1.31 14.00
CA GLY A 84 -10.00 1.22 12.71
C GLY A 84 -10.69 2.01 11.60
N ASN A 85 -12.03 1.96 11.56
CA ASN A 85 -12.83 2.73 10.60
C ASN A 85 -12.66 4.25 10.82
N ILE A 86 -12.67 4.71 12.07
CA ILE A 86 -12.43 6.13 12.39
C ILE A 86 -10.99 6.51 11.99
N MET A 87 -9.99 5.71 12.36
CA MET A 87 -8.59 5.97 12.00
C MET A 87 -8.38 6.05 10.49
N SER A 88 -9.07 5.22 9.72
CA SER A 88 -8.99 5.20 8.26
C SER A 88 -9.52 6.46 7.57
N THR A 89 -10.23 7.34 8.28
CA THR A 89 -10.69 8.63 7.74
C THR A 89 -9.62 9.73 7.79
N PHE A 90 -8.54 9.52 8.52
CA PHE A 90 -7.44 10.49 8.61
C PHE A 90 -6.56 10.42 7.37
N GLN A 91 -6.33 11.56 6.72
CA GLN A 91 -5.49 11.64 5.50
C GLN A 91 -4.03 11.27 5.76
N GLU A 92 -3.56 11.51 6.98
CA GLU A 92 -2.20 11.21 7.43
C GLU A 92 -1.96 9.70 7.60
N ILE A 93 -3.04 8.88 7.60
CA ILE A 93 -2.98 7.42 7.69
C ILE A 93 -3.11 6.81 6.30
N THR A 94 -2.08 6.10 5.84
CA THR A 94 -2.10 5.39 4.55
C THR A 94 -2.49 3.92 4.66
N HIS A 95 -2.29 3.31 5.80
CA HIS A 95 -2.61 1.90 6.07
C HIS A 95 -3.16 1.75 7.48
N CYS A 96 -4.19 0.93 7.62
CA CYS A 96 -4.76 0.54 8.89
C CYS A 96 -5.06 -0.98 8.86
N TYR A 97 -4.43 -1.74 9.76
CA TYR A 97 -4.56 -3.20 9.80
C TYR A 97 -4.84 -3.70 11.21
N ARG A 98 -5.84 -4.58 11.33
CA ARG A 98 -6.00 -5.44 12.52
C ARG A 98 -5.12 -6.67 12.37
N ARG A 99 -4.44 -7.07 13.46
CA ARG A 99 -3.67 -8.30 13.56
C ARG A 99 -3.96 -8.99 14.88
N ASN A 100 -3.94 -10.31 14.89
CA ASN A 100 -4.02 -11.06 16.14
C ASN A 100 -2.72 -10.84 16.93
N PRO A 101 -2.78 -10.46 18.22
CA PRO A 101 -1.60 -10.29 19.04
C PRO A 101 -0.85 -11.61 19.18
N ALA A 102 0.49 -11.57 19.13
CA ALA A 102 1.34 -12.69 19.51
C ALA A 102 1.45 -12.77 21.04
N PRO A 103 1.82 -13.93 21.61
CA PRO A 103 2.07 -14.05 23.04
C PRO A 103 3.10 -13.01 23.52
N GLY A 104 2.76 -12.26 24.56
CA GLY A 104 3.60 -11.18 25.11
C GLY A 104 3.52 -9.85 24.33
N TRP A 105 2.77 -9.78 23.24
CA TRP A 105 2.56 -8.57 22.45
C TRP A 105 1.09 -8.13 22.52
N LYS A 106 0.83 -6.97 23.10
CA LYS A 106 -0.53 -6.52 23.47
C LYS A 106 -1.27 -5.74 22.38
N TYR A 107 -0.57 -5.31 21.33
CA TYR A 107 -1.14 -4.44 20.30
C TYR A 107 -1.82 -5.27 19.20
N ASN A 108 -2.99 -4.81 18.75
CA ASN A 108 -3.84 -5.52 17.80
C ASN A 108 -4.30 -4.68 16.60
N LEU A 109 -4.09 -3.35 16.63
CA LEU A 109 -4.37 -2.46 15.52
C LEU A 109 -3.11 -1.69 15.13
N TYR A 110 -2.86 -1.50 13.83
CA TYR A 110 -1.65 -0.89 13.31
C TYR A 110 -1.97 0.13 12.25
N THR A 111 -1.38 1.32 12.35
CA THR A 111 -1.53 2.38 11.34
C THR A 111 -0.16 2.84 10.85
N MET A 112 -0.07 3.23 9.56
CA MET A 112 1.10 3.93 9.02
C MET A 112 0.79 5.41 8.93
N VAL A 113 1.53 6.21 9.68
CA VAL A 113 1.44 7.67 9.71
C VAL A 113 2.64 8.27 8.98
N HIS A 114 2.39 9.26 8.12
CA HIS A 114 3.41 9.97 7.35
C HIS A 114 3.40 11.44 7.74
N ALA A 115 4.61 11.99 7.95
CA ALA A 115 4.81 13.38 8.35
C ALA A 115 6.16 13.92 7.83
N SER A 116 6.40 15.22 7.98
CA SER A 116 7.67 15.84 7.64
C SER A 116 8.81 15.43 8.57
N ASP A 117 8.49 15.19 9.86
CA ASP A 117 9.45 14.79 10.89
C ASP A 117 8.81 13.93 11.99
N GLU A 118 9.61 13.49 12.95
CA GLU A 118 9.15 12.63 14.06
C GLU A 118 8.20 13.39 15.00
N ASP A 119 8.44 14.67 15.27
CA ASP A 119 7.63 15.49 16.18
C ASP A 119 6.20 15.68 15.61
N GLU A 120 6.09 15.90 14.30
CA GLU A 120 4.81 15.94 13.62
C GLU A 120 4.09 14.59 13.69
N CYS A 121 4.80 13.45 13.54
CA CYS A 121 4.22 12.12 13.75
C CYS A 121 3.60 11.99 15.14
N TYR A 122 4.31 12.41 16.21
CA TYR A 122 3.78 12.39 17.57
C TYR A 122 2.54 13.29 17.73
N ALA A 123 2.55 14.48 17.12
CA ALA A 123 1.40 15.38 17.17
C ALA A 123 0.16 14.79 16.47
N ILE A 124 0.34 14.18 15.29
CA ILE A 124 -0.73 13.51 14.54
C ILE A 124 -1.28 12.34 15.35
N VAL A 125 -0.41 11.47 15.87
CA VAL A 125 -0.82 10.30 16.66
C VAL A 125 -1.60 10.72 17.92
N LYS A 126 -1.16 11.77 18.60
CA LYS A 126 -1.88 12.33 19.75
C LYS A 126 -3.27 12.87 19.36
N LYS A 127 -3.41 13.49 18.18
CA LYS A 127 -4.71 13.94 17.63
C LYS A 127 -5.62 12.73 17.38
N ILE A 128 -5.09 11.68 16.75
CA ILE A 128 -5.82 10.44 16.46
C ILE A 128 -6.24 9.75 17.76
N SER A 129 -5.33 9.56 18.71
CA SER A 129 -5.57 8.99 20.04
C SER A 129 -6.78 9.66 20.74
N LYS A 130 -6.81 10.98 20.76
CA LYS A 130 -7.94 11.74 21.34
C LYS A 130 -9.25 11.51 20.59
N ALA A 131 -9.20 11.41 19.27
CA ALA A 131 -10.41 11.23 18.45
C ALA A 131 -11.04 9.84 18.62
N VAL A 132 -10.21 8.81 18.85
CA VAL A 132 -10.69 7.43 19.02
C VAL A 132 -10.82 7.00 20.48
N GLY A 133 -10.28 7.77 21.41
CA GLY A 133 -10.29 7.46 22.84
C GLY A 133 -9.36 6.29 23.24
N GLU A 134 -8.29 6.08 22.48
CA GLU A 134 -7.27 5.05 22.75
C GLU A 134 -5.94 5.72 23.04
N ASP A 135 -5.40 5.49 24.24
CA ASP A 135 -4.16 6.14 24.74
C ASP A 135 -2.96 5.19 24.87
N GLU A 136 -3.18 3.89 24.70
CA GLU A 136 -2.14 2.87 24.79
C GLU A 136 -1.63 2.51 23.38
N TYR A 137 -0.52 3.16 22.99
CA TYR A 137 0.10 2.97 21.66
C TYR A 137 1.63 3.14 21.72
N GLU A 138 2.30 2.61 20.69
CA GLU A 138 3.74 2.76 20.48
C GLU A 138 4.03 3.21 19.04
N LEU A 139 4.97 4.15 18.87
CA LEU A 139 5.45 4.59 17.57
C LEU A 139 6.74 3.87 17.23
N LEU A 140 6.78 3.22 16.08
CA LEU A 140 7.92 2.48 15.56
C LEU A 140 8.44 3.20 14.31
N PHE A 141 9.56 3.91 14.45
CA PHE A 141 10.20 4.61 13.34
C PHE A 141 11.18 3.71 12.58
N SER A 142 11.13 3.77 11.24
CA SER A 142 12.10 3.08 10.41
C SER A 142 13.45 3.83 10.43
N ARG A 143 14.49 3.19 10.95
CA ARG A 143 15.84 3.79 11.03
C ARG A 143 16.67 3.55 9.78
N LYS A 144 16.49 2.40 9.12
CA LYS A 144 17.23 2.03 7.91
C LYS A 144 16.37 1.09 7.05
N GLU A 145 16.20 1.46 5.79
CA GLU A 145 15.61 0.56 4.80
C GLU A 145 16.69 -0.40 4.29
N LEU A 146 16.52 -1.68 4.56
CA LEU A 146 17.46 -2.73 4.12
C LEU A 146 17.05 -3.34 2.77
N LYS A 147 15.74 -3.45 2.53
CA LYS A 147 15.15 -3.91 1.28
C LYS A 147 13.74 -3.34 1.14
N LYS A 148 13.42 -2.82 -0.04
CA LYS A 148 12.07 -2.41 -0.43
C LYS A 148 11.82 -2.80 -1.87
N THR A 149 11.18 -3.94 -2.05
CA THR A 149 10.74 -4.44 -3.35
C THR A 149 9.26 -4.76 -3.29
N SER A 150 8.56 -4.60 -4.39
CA SER A 150 7.21 -5.13 -4.54
C SER A 150 7.26 -6.65 -4.72
N MET A 151 6.19 -7.33 -4.33
CA MET A 151 6.00 -8.73 -4.68
C MET A 151 5.77 -8.83 -6.19
N THR A 152 6.42 -9.78 -6.83
CA THR A 152 6.22 -10.12 -8.24
C THR A 152 5.33 -11.35 -8.34
N TYR A 153 4.43 -11.35 -9.31
CA TYR A 153 3.45 -12.41 -9.55
C TYR A 153 3.72 -13.03 -10.92
N PHE A 154 3.57 -14.35 -11.08
CA PHE A 154 3.65 -15.07 -12.36
C PHE A 154 5.01 -14.89 -13.06
N GLU A 155 6.12 -14.93 -12.31
CA GLU A 155 7.46 -15.13 -12.87
C GLU A 155 7.58 -16.58 -13.31
N ASP A 156 8.04 -16.82 -14.57
CA ASP A 156 8.38 -18.17 -15.07
C ASP A 156 9.72 -18.65 -14.49
#